data_c6fbf5d7481acdcdde8a3062c382c48f
#
_entry.id   c6fbf5d7481acdcdde8a3062c382c48f
#
_cell.length_a   1.000
_cell.length_b   1.000
_cell.length_c   1.000
_cell.angle_alpha   90.00
_cell.angle_beta   90.00
_cell.angle_gamma   90.00
#
_symmetry.space_group_name_H-M   'P 1'
#
loop_
_entity.id
_entity.type
_entity.pdbx_description
1 polymer ?
#
loop_
_entity_poly.entity_id
_entity_poly.type
_entity_poly.pdbx_seq_one_letter_code
_entity_poly.pdbx_strand_id
1 'polypeptide(L)'
;LAVGSQRVALETEGGLGLGLDLRRRAPDAMILANLGAVQFALGYGVDEARRAMEMIGADALILHLNPLQEGIQPEGDRDWRGVARGIEQIAAAFPGRLIVKETGAGLSGAVARRLADMGVAALDVAGAGGTNWGLIEGARATGGRAEALAAPFAGWGVPTARSLVDCAQAAPELDLIGSGGIRDGLDAARAIRLGACLVGQAAGMLEAALTSTGAVVGHLDLMAAQLRLACFCTGSADLAALAQAPLLEAPRF
;
A
#
# COMPACT_ATOMS: atom_id res chain seq x y z
N LEU A 1 9.33 -6.44 -0.94
CA LEU A 1 8.55 -6.63 -2.15
C LEU A 1 7.12 -7.03 -1.79
N ALA A 2 6.11 -6.30 -2.28
CA ALA A 2 4.70 -6.68 -2.15
C ALA A 2 4.19 -7.22 -3.50
N VAL A 3 3.42 -8.30 -3.46
CA VAL A 3 2.72 -8.81 -4.66
C VAL A 3 1.34 -8.15 -4.80
N GLY A 4 0.75 -8.26 -5.99
CA GLY A 4 -0.67 -7.93 -6.21
C GLY A 4 -1.59 -8.89 -5.48
N SER A 5 -2.91 -8.65 -5.55
CA SER A 5 -3.91 -9.54 -4.91
C SER A 5 -3.73 -10.98 -5.37
N GLN A 6 -3.63 -11.90 -4.41
CA GLN A 6 -3.48 -13.34 -4.65
C GLN A 6 -4.82 -14.08 -4.73
N ARG A 7 -5.97 -13.37 -4.68
CA ARG A 7 -7.30 -14.01 -4.74
C ARG A 7 -7.40 -15.00 -5.89
N VAL A 8 -7.17 -14.53 -7.11
CA VAL A 8 -7.29 -15.37 -8.30
C VAL A 8 -6.29 -16.55 -8.28
N ALA A 9 -5.08 -16.31 -7.75
CA ALA A 9 -4.08 -17.37 -7.62
C ALA A 9 -4.50 -18.45 -6.61
N LEU A 10 -5.17 -18.09 -5.52
CA LEU A 10 -5.71 -19.05 -4.55
C LEU A 10 -6.89 -19.87 -5.09
N GLU A 11 -7.68 -19.29 -5.99
CA GLU A 11 -8.88 -19.87 -6.59
C GLU A 11 -8.56 -20.67 -7.87
N THR A 12 -7.33 -20.53 -8.40
CA THR A 12 -6.91 -21.19 -9.65
C THR A 12 -5.91 -22.32 -9.36
N GLU A 13 -6.13 -23.48 -9.95
CA GLU A 13 -5.18 -24.59 -9.89
C GLU A 13 -3.82 -24.17 -10.48
N GLY A 14 -2.72 -24.48 -9.78
CA GLY A 14 -1.37 -24.07 -10.17
C GLY A 14 -0.98 -22.63 -9.82
N GLY A 15 -1.85 -21.83 -9.16
CA GLY A 15 -1.49 -20.53 -8.54
C GLY A 15 -1.06 -19.44 -9.52
N LEU A 16 -1.37 -19.54 -10.81
CA LEU A 16 -1.02 -18.56 -11.87
C LEU A 16 0.47 -18.20 -11.92
N GLY A 17 1.36 -19.14 -11.60
CA GLY A 17 2.80 -18.90 -11.59
C GLY A 17 3.33 -18.17 -10.35
N LEU A 18 2.47 -17.82 -9.39
CA LEU A 18 2.92 -17.39 -8.07
C LEU A 18 3.35 -18.61 -7.25
N GLY A 19 4.55 -18.57 -6.69
CA GLY A 19 5.08 -19.68 -5.92
C GLY A 19 6.36 -19.33 -5.17
N LEU A 20 6.95 -20.35 -4.57
CA LEU A 20 8.18 -20.24 -3.76
C LEU A 20 9.42 -19.80 -4.56
N ASP A 21 9.34 -19.74 -5.89
CA ASP A 21 10.43 -19.20 -6.72
C ASP A 21 10.79 -17.77 -6.35
N LEU A 22 9.80 -16.96 -5.96
CA LEU A 22 10.03 -15.62 -5.49
C LEU A 22 10.96 -15.61 -4.28
N ARG A 23 10.65 -16.40 -3.26
CA ARG A 23 11.48 -16.54 -2.05
C ARG A 23 12.86 -17.14 -2.36
N ARG A 24 12.95 -18.15 -3.22
CA ARG A 24 14.23 -18.75 -3.63
C ARG A 24 15.15 -17.74 -4.31
N ARG A 25 14.60 -16.83 -5.12
CA ARG A 25 15.36 -15.79 -5.82
C ARG A 25 15.73 -14.61 -4.93
N ALA A 26 14.97 -14.36 -3.88
CA ALA A 26 15.15 -13.24 -2.95
C ALA A 26 15.05 -13.73 -1.50
N PRO A 27 16.02 -14.56 -1.04
CA PRO A 27 15.95 -15.23 0.26
C PRO A 27 15.92 -14.25 1.45
N ASP A 28 16.61 -13.12 1.31
CA ASP A 28 16.75 -12.11 2.38
C ASP A 28 15.80 -10.92 2.23
N ALA A 29 15.00 -10.88 1.15
CA ALA A 29 14.06 -9.78 0.94
C ALA A 29 12.79 -9.97 1.79
N MET A 30 12.28 -8.89 2.38
CA MET A 30 10.93 -8.88 2.93
C MET A 30 9.91 -9.06 1.80
N ILE A 31 9.14 -10.14 1.85
CA ILE A 31 8.10 -10.47 0.88
C ILE A 31 6.75 -10.34 1.58
N LEU A 32 5.83 -9.59 0.97
CA LEU A 32 4.50 -9.33 1.49
C LEU A 32 3.45 -9.98 0.59
N ALA A 33 2.68 -10.90 1.15
CA ALA A 33 1.47 -11.46 0.55
C ALA A 33 0.36 -10.40 0.52
N ASN A 34 -0.67 -10.60 -0.31
CA ASN A 34 -1.70 -9.58 -0.48
C ASN A 34 -3.06 -10.19 -0.83
N LEU A 35 -4.08 -9.81 -0.06
CA LEU A 35 -5.49 -10.16 -0.28
C LEU A 35 -6.39 -8.93 -0.10
N GLY A 36 -7.56 -8.95 -0.70
CA GLY A 36 -8.59 -7.93 -0.44
C GLY A 36 -9.22 -8.13 0.94
N ALA A 37 -9.33 -7.08 1.73
CA ALA A 37 -9.98 -7.15 3.04
C ALA A 37 -11.47 -7.56 2.93
N VAL A 38 -12.14 -7.18 1.86
CA VAL A 38 -13.54 -7.55 1.59
C VAL A 38 -13.72 -9.07 1.47
N GLN A 39 -12.71 -9.83 1.03
CA GLN A 39 -12.79 -11.29 0.92
C GLN A 39 -13.07 -11.96 2.27
N PHE A 40 -12.61 -11.36 3.37
CA PHE A 40 -12.84 -11.87 4.72
C PHE A 40 -14.27 -11.62 5.22
N ALA A 41 -15.00 -10.68 4.62
CA ALA A 41 -16.44 -10.55 4.81
C ALA A 41 -17.24 -11.55 3.95
N LEU A 42 -16.62 -12.10 2.88
CA LEU A 42 -17.22 -12.99 1.90
C LEU A 42 -16.87 -14.47 2.11
N GLY A 43 -16.24 -14.82 3.23
CA GLY A 43 -16.00 -16.21 3.61
C GLY A 43 -14.53 -16.65 3.66
N TYR A 44 -13.57 -15.80 3.30
CA TYR A 44 -12.17 -16.09 3.58
C TYR A 44 -11.91 -16.06 5.09
N GLY A 45 -10.96 -16.86 5.52
CA GLY A 45 -10.54 -16.98 6.91
C GLY A 45 -9.02 -17.06 7.07
N VAL A 46 -8.61 -17.53 8.23
CA VAL A 46 -7.20 -17.70 8.60
C VAL A 46 -6.49 -18.66 7.64
N ASP A 47 -7.19 -19.65 7.10
CA ASP A 47 -6.58 -20.65 6.22
C ASP A 47 -6.25 -20.07 4.84
N GLU A 48 -7.10 -19.23 4.25
CA GLU A 48 -6.79 -18.51 3.00
C GLU A 48 -5.64 -17.53 3.20
N ALA A 49 -5.62 -16.81 4.33
CA ALA A 49 -4.51 -15.94 4.69
C ALA A 49 -3.19 -16.70 4.82
N ARG A 50 -3.20 -17.85 5.49
CA ARG A 50 -2.03 -18.73 5.61
C ARG A 50 -1.56 -19.25 4.26
N ARG A 51 -2.48 -19.76 3.45
CA ARG A 51 -2.19 -20.25 2.09
C ARG A 51 -1.56 -19.16 1.21
N ALA A 52 -2.07 -17.92 1.27
CA ALA A 52 -1.49 -16.81 0.53
C ALA A 52 -0.04 -16.53 0.94
N MET A 53 0.25 -16.55 2.24
CA MET A 53 1.61 -16.34 2.75
C MET A 53 2.53 -17.51 2.38
N GLU A 54 2.10 -18.75 2.58
CA GLU A 54 2.87 -19.96 2.28
C GLU A 54 3.17 -20.09 0.79
N MET A 55 2.22 -19.74 -0.06
CA MET A 55 2.34 -19.81 -1.53
C MET A 55 3.63 -19.16 -2.05
N ILE A 56 4.01 -18.02 -1.50
CA ILE A 56 5.18 -17.24 -1.92
C ILE A 56 6.29 -17.15 -0.87
N GLY A 57 6.13 -17.83 0.27
CA GLY A 57 7.05 -17.73 1.40
C GLY A 57 7.09 -16.32 2.00
N ALA A 58 5.93 -15.67 2.17
CA ALA A 58 5.85 -14.30 2.63
C ALA A 58 6.13 -14.14 4.12
N ASP A 59 6.75 -12.99 4.48
CA ASP A 59 7.04 -12.62 5.86
C ASP A 59 5.83 -12.00 6.56
N ALA A 60 4.96 -11.29 5.81
CA ALA A 60 3.75 -10.67 6.32
C ALA A 60 2.65 -10.65 5.26
N LEU A 61 1.43 -10.34 5.69
CA LEU A 61 0.24 -10.26 4.86
C LEU A 61 -0.26 -8.82 4.79
N ILE A 62 -0.52 -8.35 3.58
CA ILE A 62 -1.27 -7.12 3.32
C ILE A 62 -2.75 -7.46 3.13
N LEU A 63 -3.64 -6.77 3.84
CA LEU A 63 -5.04 -6.66 3.48
C LEU A 63 -5.29 -5.28 2.87
N HIS A 64 -5.67 -5.26 1.59
CA HIS A 64 -5.97 -3.99 0.94
C HIS A 64 -7.44 -3.60 1.09
N LEU A 65 -7.66 -2.29 1.28
CA LEU A 65 -8.96 -1.65 1.32
C LEU A 65 -9.16 -0.90 -0.01
N ASN A 66 -10.15 -1.30 -0.79
CA ASN A 66 -10.40 -0.72 -2.12
C ASN A 66 -11.89 -0.36 -2.35
N PRO A 67 -12.57 0.28 -1.39
CA PRO A 67 -14.02 0.49 -1.46
C PRO A 67 -14.45 1.33 -2.67
N LEU A 68 -13.67 2.32 -3.09
CA LEU A 68 -13.97 3.11 -4.28
C LEU A 68 -13.87 2.27 -5.55
N GLN A 69 -12.82 1.45 -5.66
CA GLN A 69 -12.64 0.55 -6.79
C GLN A 69 -13.81 -0.42 -6.90
N GLU A 70 -14.16 -1.12 -5.81
CA GLU A 70 -15.28 -2.08 -5.74
C GLU A 70 -16.62 -1.39 -6.01
N GLY A 71 -16.79 -0.16 -5.54
CA GLY A 71 -18.00 0.63 -5.77
C GLY A 71 -18.27 0.97 -7.24
N ILE A 72 -17.18 1.16 -8.02
CA ILE A 72 -17.26 1.53 -9.45
C ILE A 72 -17.32 0.28 -10.34
N GLN A 73 -16.63 -0.79 -9.98
CA GLN A 73 -16.66 -2.06 -10.71
C GLN A 73 -18.10 -2.60 -10.84
N PRO A 74 -18.56 -3.01 -12.05
CA PRO A 74 -19.90 -3.58 -12.23
C PRO A 74 -20.15 -4.80 -11.32
N GLU A 75 -19.17 -5.70 -11.21
CA GLU A 75 -19.21 -6.91 -10.38
C GLU A 75 -18.48 -6.72 -9.02
N GLY A 76 -18.28 -5.46 -8.59
CA GLY A 76 -17.51 -5.18 -7.38
C GLY A 76 -18.25 -5.57 -6.09
N ASP A 77 -17.48 -5.99 -5.11
CA ASP A 77 -17.95 -6.44 -3.80
C ASP A 77 -18.29 -5.22 -2.91
N ARG A 78 -19.59 -4.90 -2.79
CA ARG A 78 -20.09 -3.70 -2.08
C ARG A 78 -20.57 -3.98 -0.66
N ASP A 79 -20.64 -5.23 -0.25
CA ASP A 79 -21.00 -5.58 1.14
C ASP A 79 -19.74 -5.67 2.00
N TRP A 80 -19.45 -4.57 2.66
CA TRP A 80 -18.27 -4.43 3.53
C TRP A 80 -18.58 -4.69 5.01
N ARG A 81 -19.82 -5.14 5.31
CA ARG A 81 -20.19 -5.55 6.67
C ARG A 81 -19.38 -6.78 7.06
N GLY A 82 -18.71 -6.71 8.21
CA GLY A 82 -17.84 -7.79 8.68
C GLY A 82 -16.35 -7.64 8.32
N VAL A 83 -15.95 -6.72 7.44
CA VAL A 83 -14.52 -6.49 7.10
C VAL A 83 -13.68 -6.21 8.35
N ALA A 84 -14.16 -5.33 9.24
CA ALA A 84 -13.46 -5.04 10.49
C ALA A 84 -13.21 -6.29 11.34
N ARG A 85 -14.24 -7.14 11.50
CA ARG A 85 -14.13 -8.42 12.21
C ARG A 85 -13.14 -9.37 11.52
N GLY A 86 -13.12 -9.39 10.18
CA GLY A 86 -12.15 -10.16 9.42
C GLY A 86 -10.72 -9.69 9.70
N ILE A 87 -10.48 -8.38 9.70
CA ILE A 87 -9.17 -7.79 10.03
C ILE A 87 -8.74 -8.18 11.45
N GLU A 88 -9.61 -8.04 12.45
CA GLU A 88 -9.34 -8.45 13.84
C GLU A 88 -8.95 -9.93 13.94
N GLN A 89 -9.68 -10.82 13.27
CA GLN A 89 -9.39 -12.25 13.26
C GLN A 89 -8.02 -12.56 12.66
N ILE A 90 -7.66 -11.90 11.57
CA ILE A 90 -6.37 -12.08 10.91
C ILE A 90 -5.24 -11.47 11.73
N ALA A 91 -5.44 -10.29 12.34
CA ALA A 91 -4.46 -9.69 13.24
C ALA A 91 -4.16 -10.60 14.44
N ALA A 92 -5.19 -11.20 15.04
CA ALA A 92 -5.04 -12.14 16.14
C ALA A 92 -4.33 -13.45 15.73
N ALA A 93 -4.57 -13.93 14.49
CA ALA A 93 -3.95 -15.15 13.99
C ALA A 93 -2.48 -14.96 13.56
N PHE A 94 -2.10 -13.76 13.14
CA PHE A 94 -0.76 -13.42 12.67
C PHE A 94 -0.21 -12.16 13.38
N PRO A 95 0.00 -12.21 14.69
CA PRO A 95 0.42 -11.05 15.47
C PRO A 95 1.74 -10.48 14.95
N GLY A 96 1.77 -9.15 14.76
CA GLY A 96 2.94 -8.43 14.23
C GLY A 96 3.18 -8.62 12.73
N ARG A 97 2.30 -9.33 12.00
CA ARG A 97 2.50 -9.67 10.58
C ARG A 97 1.36 -9.20 9.67
N LEU A 98 0.41 -8.43 10.18
CA LEU A 98 -0.68 -7.89 9.38
C LEU A 98 -0.45 -6.41 9.06
N ILE A 99 -0.45 -6.09 7.77
CA ILE A 99 -0.40 -4.74 7.23
C ILE A 99 -1.77 -4.44 6.60
N VAL A 100 -2.36 -3.30 6.90
CA VAL A 100 -3.56 -2.85 6.17
C VAL A 100 -3.19 -1.71 5.24
N LYS A 101 -3.65 -1.80 3.99
CA LYS A 101 -3.30 -0.86 2.92
C LYS A 101 -4.53 -0.32 2.22
N GLU A 102 -4.53 0.97 1.93
CA GLU A 102 -5.45 1.56 0.95
C GLU A 102 -4.93 1.36 -0.49
N THR A 103 -5.66 1.79 -1.50
CA THR A 103 -5.32 1.53 -2.92
C THR A 103 -5.28 2.80 -3.78
N GLY A 104 -5.10 3.97 -3.17
CA GLY A 104 -4.93 5.24 -3.89
C GLY A 104 -5.87 6.36 -3.43
N ALA A 105 -6.70 6.11 -2.40
CA ALA A 105 -7.55 7.13 -1.78
C ALA A 105 -7.07 7.55 -0.38
N GLY A 106 -6.06 6.90 0.18
CA GLY A 106 -5.46 7.26 1.46
C GLY A 106 -6.30 6.86 2.69
N LEU A 107 -5.63 6.76 3.82
CA LEU A 107 -6.23 6.47 5.12
C LEU A 107 -6.43 7.76 5.91
N SER A 108 -7.56 7.90 6.60
CA SER A 108 -7.76 8.96 7.59
C SER A 108 -7.22 8.55 8.96
N GLY A 109 -6.90 9.50 9.83
CA GLY A 109 -6.50 9.22 11.21
C GLY A 109 -7.54 8.41 11.99
N ALA A 110 -8.83 8.64 11.75
CA ALA A 110 -9.89 7.88 12.40
C ALA A 110 -9.88 6.38 11.98
N VAL A 111 -9.61 6.09 10.71
CA VAL A 111 -9.44 4.71 10.23
C VAL A 111 -8.16 4.12 10.79
N ALA A 112 -7.05 4.87 10.81
CA ALA A 112 -5.77 4.41 11.37
C ALA A 112 -5.94 4.01 12.85
N ARG A 113 -6.60 4.82 13.68
CA ARG A 113 -6.85 4.49 15.09
C ARG A 113 -7.65 3.19 15.24
N ARG A 114 -8.73 3.05 14.47
CA ARG A 114 -9.54 1.81 14.49
C ARG A 114 -8.73 0.57 14.09
N LEU A 115 -7.86 0.68 13.08
CA LEU A 115 -7.02 -0.43 12.64
C LEU A 115 -5.97 -0.80 13.69
N ALA A 116 -5.41 0.19 14.39
CA ALA A 116 -4.52 -0.05 15.53
C ALA A 116 -5.23 -0.80 16.67
N ASP A 117 -6.45 -0.38 17.00
CA ASP A 117 -7.27 -1.04 18.02
C ASP A 117 -7.63 -2.49 17.65
N MET A 118 -7.63 -2.84 16.36
CA MET A 118 -7.81 -4.21 15.85
C MET A 118 -6.53 -5.07 15.90
N GLY A 119 -5.37 -4.50 16.31
CA GLY A 119 -4.11 -5.23 16.40
C GLY A 119 -3.33 -5.32 15.09
N VAL A 120 -3.59 -4.43 14.12
CA VAL A 120 -2.80 -4.31 12.89
C VAL A 120 -1.38 -3.86 13.25
N ALA A 121 -0.37 -4.41 12.59
CA ALA A 121 1.03 -4.09 12.89
C ALA A 121 1.55 -2.86 12.15
N ALA A 122 1.09 -2.64 10.93
CA ALA A 122 1.53 -1.51 10.11
C ALA A 122 0.41 -1.05 9.15
N LEU A 123 0.51 0.19 8.71
CA LEU A 123 -0.39 0.78 7.70
C LEU A 123 0.41 1.21 6.46
N ASP A 124 -0.10 0.90 5.28
CA ASP A 124 0.35 1.52 4.05
C ASP A 124 -0.73 2.50 3.59
N VAL A 125 -0.43 3.79 3.67
CA VAL A 125 -1.44 4.84 3.46
C VAL A 125 -1.98 4.87 2.04
N ALA A 126 -1.20 4.49 1.03
CA ALA A 126 -1.57 4.50 -0.38
C ALA A 126 -2.44 5.71 -0.75
N GLY A 127 -1.91 6.91 -0.46
CA GLY A 127 -2.67 8.16 -0.51
C GLY A 127 -3.00 8.64 -1.92
N ALA A 128 -3.91 9.60 -2.01
CA ALA A 128 -4.21 10.27 -3.26
C ALA A 128 -3.00 11.08 -3.76
N GLY A 129 -2.71 10.96 -5.07
CA GLY A 129 -1.54 11.57 -5.72
C GLY A 129 -0.80 10.61 -6.67
N GLY A 130 -1.16 9.32 -6.66
CA GLY A 130 -0.68 8.31 -7.61
C GLY A 130 -1.81 7.74 -8.45
N THR A 131 -1.84 6.42 -8.60
CA THR A 131 -2.88 5.69 -9.33
C THR A 131 -4.25 5.84 -8.68
N ASN A 132 -5.24 6.25 -9.44
CA ASN A 132 -6.65 6.22 -9.03
C ASN A 132 -7.32 4.98 -9.65
N TRP A 133 -7.46 3.92 -8.86
CA TRP A 133 -8.06 2.67 -9.34
C TRP A 133 -9.53 2.82 -9.72
N GLY A 134 -10.27 3.73 -9.06
CA GLY A 134 -11.65 4.01 -9.45
C GLY A 134 -11.76 4.53 -10.89
N LEU A 135 -10.88 5.45 -11.30
CA LEU A 135 -10.85 5.92 -12.70
C LEU A 135 -10.42 4.82 -13.67
N ILE A 136 -9.46 3.96 -13.28
CA ILE A 136 -9.03 2.84 -14.11
C ILE A 136 -10.20 1.87 -14.34
N GLU A 137 -10.93 1.50 -13.29
CA GLU A 137 -12.09 0.62 -13.43
C GLU A 137 -13.21 1.27 -14.28
N GLY A 138 -13.44 2.57 -14.08
CA GLY A 138 -14.37 3.32 -14.93
C GLY A 138 -14.01 3.25 -16.41
N ALA A 139 -12.72 3.43 -16.74
CA ALA A 139 -12.23 3.40 -18.12
C ALA A 139 -12.19 1.98 -18.72
N ARG A 140 -12.04 0.92 -17.90
CA ARG A 140 -12.02 -0.48 -18.36
C ARG A 140 -13.41 -1.04 -18.64
N ALA A 141 -14.43 -0.52 -17.98
CA ALA A 141 -15.80 -1.02 -18.12
C ALA A 141 -16.40 -0.59 -19.46
N THR A 142 -17.13 -1.50 -20.11
CA THR A 142 -17.85 -1.19 -21.36
C THR A 142 -19.11 -0.38 -21.09
N GLY A 143 -19.49 0.51 -22.01
CA GLY A 143 -20.79 1.18 -22.01
C GLY A 143 -20.85 2.55 -21.35
N GLY A 144 -19.71 3.15 -20.94
CA GLY A 144 -19.62 4.55 -20.50
C GLY A 144 -20.24 4.89 -19.14
N ARG A 145 -21.11 4.04 -18.58
CA ARG A 145 -21.77 4.29 -17.29
C ARG A 145 -20.79 4.28 -16.12
N ALA A 146 -19.87 3.33 -16.09
CA ALA A 146 -18.86 3.22 -15.02
C ALA A 146 -17.86 4.38 -15.11
N GLU A 147 -17.50 4.81 -16.31
CA GLU A 147 -16.66 5.98 -16.54
C GLU A 147 -17.35 7.26 -16.01
N ALA A 148 -18.62 7.48 -16.36
CA ALA A 148 -19.41 8.60 -15.85
C ALA A 148 -19.59 8.55 -14.33
N LEU A 149 -19.70 7.35 -13.74
CA LEU A 149 -19.75 7.16 -12.28
C LEU A 149 -18.41 7.49 -11.63
N ALA A 150 -17.29 7.12 -12.24
CA ALA A 150 -15.94 7.33 -11.71
C ALA A 150 -15.48 8.79 -11.81
N ALA A 151 -15.89 9.51 -12.86
CA ALA A 151 -15.38 10.85 -13.17
C ALA A 151 -15.43 11.85 -11.99
N PRO A 152 -16.49 11.97 -11.19
CA PRO A 152 -16.54 12.86 -10.04
C PRO A 152 -15.53 12.52 -8.93
N PHE A 153 -15.02 11.27 -8.91
CA PHE A 153 -14.05 10.78 -7.92
C PHE A 153 -12.59 10.95 -8.36
N ALA A 154 -12.32 11.70 -9.42
CA ALA A 154 -10.95 11.96 -9.90
C ALA A 154 -10.05 12.59 -8.82
N GLY A 155 -10.61 13.48 -7.99
CA GLY A 155 -9.91 14.13 -6.87
C GLY A 155 -10.27 13.55 -5.50
N TRP A 156 -10.94 12.42 -5.45
CA TRP A 156 -11.35 11.81 -4.18
C TRP A 156 -10.18 11.19 -3.44
N GLY A 157 -10.14 11.43 -2.12
CA GLY A 157 -9.21 10.78 -1.21
C GLY A 157 -8.43 11.77 -0.34
N VAL A 158 -7.63 11.19 0.56
CA VAL A 158 -6.69 11.92 1.42
C VAL A 158 -5.32 11.90 0.74
N PRO A 159 -4.74 13.06 0.41
CA PRO A 159 -3.40 13.14 -0.17
C PRO A 159 -2.36 12.42 0.72
N THR A 160 -1.37 11.75 0.10
CA THR A 160 -0.36 10.93 0.79
C THR A 160 0.30 11.66 1.96
N ALA A 161 0.74 12.90 1.76
CA ALA A 161 1.37 13.70 2.81
C ALA A 161 0.43 13.95 4.00
N ARG A 162 -0.83 14.25 3.73
CA ARG A 162 -1.85 14.46 4.76
C ARG A 162 -2.19 13.15 5.47
N SER A 163 -2.35 12.06 4.73
CA SER A 163 -2.64 10.74 5.28
C SER A 163 -1.54 10.28 6.25
N LEU A 164 -0.27 10.47 5.89
CA LEU A 164 0.86 10.16 6.77
C LEU A 164 0.80 10.92 8.09
N VAL A 165 0.60 12.24 8.02
CA VAL A 165 0.51 13.08 9.24
C VAL A 165 -0.67 12.67 10.12
N ASP A 166 -1.84 12.49 9.52
CA ASP A 166 -3.06 12.12 10.27
C ASP A 166 -2.94 10.74 10.91
N CYS A 167 -2.36 9.76 10.17
CA CYS A 167 -2.14 8.40 10.70
C CYS A 167 -1.08 8.39 11.81
N ALA A 168 0.05 9.08 11.63
CA ALA A 168 1.11 9.18 12.64
C ALA A 168 0.59 9.82 13.95
N GLN A 169 -0.29 10.80 13.85
CA GLN A 169 -0.89 11.44 15.03
C GLN A 169 -1.94 10.54 15.71
N ALA A 170 -2.75 9.84 14.94
CA ALA A 170 -3.86 9.05 15.47
C ALA A 170 -3.44 7.67 16.00
N ALA A 171 -2.37 7.10 15.46
CA ALA A 171 -1.87 5.76 15.79
C ALA A 171 -0.32 5.75 15.80
N PRO A 172 0.31 6.47 16.75
CA PRO A 172 1.77 6.64 16.81
C PRO A 172 2.52 5.34 17.11
N GLU A 173 1.83 4.31 17.57
CA GLU A 173 2.37 2.97 17.82
C GLU A 173 2.53 2.12 16.55
N LEU A 174 1.93 2.51 15.42
CA LEU A 174 1.98 1.75 14.18
C LEU A 174 3.13 2.21 13.28
N ASP A 175 3.78 1.24 12.65
CA ASP A 175 4.67 1.51 11.53
C ASP A 175 3.86 2.01 10.32
N LEU A 176 4.34 3.08 9.67
CA LEU A 176 3.69 3.65 8.50
C LEU A 176 4.53 3.44 7.24
N ILE A 177 3.88 2.94 6.19
CA ILE A 177 4.44 2.87 4.83
C ILE A 177 3.84 4.04 4.04
N GLY A 178 4.72 4.90 3.52
CA GLY A 178 4.32 6.03 2.69
C GLY A 178 4.27 5.60 1.22
N SER A 179 3.08 5.37 0.69
CA SER A 179 2.88 5.11 -0.74
C SER A 179 1.75 5.96 -1.32
N GLY A 180 1.59 5.93 -2.64
CA GLY A 180 0.66 6.79 -3.37
C GLY A 180 1.35 8.05 -3.90
N GLY A 181 1.75 8.03 -5.19
CA GLY A 181 2.39 9.15 -5.86
C GLY A 181 3.88 9.35 -5.53
N ILE A 182 4.55 8.41 -4.91
CA ILE A 182 6.01 8.43 -4.74
C ILE A 182 6.67 8.18 -6.11
N ARG A 183 7.44 9.14 -6.60
CA ARG A 183 8.04 9.12 -7.94
C ARG A 183 9.54 9.03 -7.90
N ASP A 184 10.16 9.59 -6.88
CA ASP A 184 11.61 9.79 -6.76
C ASP A 184 12.07 9.77 -5.31
N GLY A 185 13.39 9.85 -5.10
CA GLY A 185 13.99 9.85 -3.76
C GLY A 185 13.68 11.10 -2.92
N LEU A 186 13.27 12.21 -3.54
CA LEU A 186 12.85 13.40 -2.80
C LEU A 186 11.42 13.22 -2.24
N ASP A 187 10.51 12.61 -3.00
CA ASP A 187 9.19 12.23 -2.48
C ASP A 187 9.33 11.20 -1.35
N ALA A 188 10.29 10.25 -1.48
CA ALA A 188 10.63 9.31 -0.42
C ALA A 188 11.12 10.03 0.85
N ALA A 189 12.03 10.99 0.72
CA ALA A 189 12.52 11.79 1.84
C ALA A 189 11.40 12.56 2.55
N ARG A 190 10.48 13.14 1.77
CA ARG A 190 9.29 13.84 2.31
C ARG A 190 8.38 12.89 3.08
N ALA A 191 8.11 11.70 2.53
CA ALA A 191 7.28 10.69 3.20
C ALA A 191 7.90 10.24 4.53
N ILE A 192 9.21 9.96 4.56
CA ILE A 192 9.95 9.62 5.79
C ILE A 192 9.86 10.75 6.80
N ARG A 193 10.06 12.00 6.38
CA ARG A 193 9.95 13.16 7.28
C ARG A 193 8.54 13.33 7.85
N LEU A 194 7.51 12.88 7.15
CA LEU A 194 6.11 12.94 7.58
C LEU A 194 5.66 11.73 8.41
N GLY A 195 6.56 10.83 8.75
CA GLY A 195 6.32 9.72 9.68
C GLY A 195 6.38 8.32 9.06
N ALA A 196 6.65 8.19 7.75
CA ALA A 196 6.84 6.87 7.17
C ALA A 196 8.18 6.24 7.61
N CYS A 197 8.16 4.98 8.04
CA CYS A 197 9.38 4.19 8.27
C CYS A 197 9.87 3.50 6.98
N LEU A 198 8.97 3.32 6.02
CA LEU A 198 9.20 2.71 4.71
C LEU A 198 8.43 3.46 3.63
N VAL A 199 8.91 3.44 2.39
CA VAL A 199 8.18 3.99 1.24
C VAL A 199 7.85 2.91 0.22
N GLY A 200 6.66 3.00 -0.37
CA GLY A 200 6.17 2.11 -1.42
C GLY A 200 6.00 2.84 -2.75
N GLN A 201 6.39 2.16 -3.83
CA GLN A 201 6.21 2.65 -5.19
C GLN A 201 5.59 1.55 -6.06
N ALA A 202 4.59 1.89 -6.86
CA ALA A 202 3.96 0.98 -7.82
C ALA A 202 4.04 1.55 -9.24
N ALA A 203 3.17 2.50 -9.60
CA ALA A 203 3.14 3.09 -10.94
C ALA A 203 4.48 3.70 -11.37
N GLY A 204 5.21 4.34 -10.46
CA GLY A 204 6.52 4.92 -10.76
C GLY A 204 7.60 3.89 -11.13
N MET A 205 7.40 2.61 -10.76
CA MET A 205 8.31 1.50 -11.11
C MET A 205 7.89 0.78 -12.40
N LEU A 206 6.66 0.98 -12.86
CA LEU A 206 6.06 0.13 -13.89
C LEU A 206 6.83 0.16 -15.22
N GLU A 207 7.25 1.34 -15.67
CA GLU A 207 8.02 1.48 -16.92
C GLU A 207 9.35 0.71 -16.85
N ALA A 208 10.08 0.87 -15.74
CA ALA A 208 11.31 0.14 -15.52
C ALA A 208 11.09 -1.38 -15.47
N ALA A 209 10.02 -1.81 -14.79
CA ALA A 209 9.67 -3.24 -14.66
C ALA A 209 9.28 -3.87 -16.01
N LEU A 210 8.63 -3.11 -16.90
CA LEU A 210 8.30 -3.55 -18.26
C LEU A 210 9.51 -3.57 -19.20
N THR A 211 10.55 -2.80 -18.86
CA THR A 211 11.76 -2.68 -19.72
C THR A 211 12.74 -3.81 -19.44
N SER A 212 13.25 -3.93 -18.22
CA SER A 212 14.22 -4.97 -17.84
C SER A 212 14.54 -4.97 -16.36
N THR A 213 15.15 -6.03 -15.85
CA THR A 213 15.71 -6.10 -14.50
C THR A 213 16.76 -5.00 -14.28
N GLY A 214 17.62 -4.73 -15.27
CA GLY A 214 18.61 -3.65 -15.18
C GLY A 214 17.98 -2.27 -15.04
N ALA A 215 16.86 -2.02 -15.73
CA ALA A 215 16.11 -0.77 -15.59
C ALA A 215 15.51 -0.61 -14.18
N VAL A 216 15.00 -1.70 -13.59
CA VAL A 216 14.50 -1.69 -12.20
C VAL A 216 15.62 -1.37 -11.21
N VAL A 217 16.78 -2.03 -11.35
CA VAL A 217 17.96 -1.78 -10.50
C VAL A 217 18.40 -0.32 -10.65
N GLY A 218 18.55 0.18 -11.88
CA GLY A 218 18.95 1.56 -12.14
C GLY A 218 17.95 2.58 -11.55
N HIS A 219 16.65 2.30 -11.59
CA HIS A 219 15.64 3.14 -10.99
C HIS A 219 15.77 3.19 -9.45
N LEU A 220 15.95 2.04 -8.81
CA LEU A 220 16.15 1.96 -7.35
C LEU A 220 17.46 2.65 -6.91
N ASP A 221 18.55 2.46 -7.67
CA ASP A 221 19.82 3.13 -7.42
C ASP A 221 19.69 4.66 -7.51
N LEU A 222 18.97 5.15 -8.51
CA LEU A 222 18.69 6.58 -8.66
C LEU A 222 17.87 7.11 -7.49
N MET A 223 16.79 6.41 -7.09
CA MET A 223 16.00 6.80 -5.91
C MET A 223 16.86 6.85 -4.64
N ALA A 224 17.71 5.85 -4.44
CA ALA A 224 18.62 5.82 -3.29
C ALA A 224 19.63 6.97 -3.32
N ALA A 225 20.16 7.32 -4.49
CA ALA A 225 21.07 8.46 -4.65
C ALA A 225 20.37 9.80 -4.35
N GLN A 226 19.14 9.98 -4.83
CA GLN A 226 18.33 11.17 -4.56
C GLN A 226 17.98 11.28 -3.06
N LEU A 227 17.64 10.18 -2.39
CA LEU A 227 17.38 10.15 -0.96
C LEU A 227 18.63 10.51 -0.15
N ARG A 228 19.81 9.98 -0.52
CA ARG A 228 21.10 10.38 0.09
C ARG A 228 21.40 11.86 -0.11
N LEU A 229 21.10 12.40 -1.30
CA LEU A 229 21.24 13.81 -1.56
C LEU A 229 20.33 14.67 -0.68
N ALA A 230 19.08 14.23 -0.46
CA ALA A 230 18.16 14.91 0.46
C ALA A 230 18.71 14.90 1.90
N CYS A 231 19.24 13.76 2.38
CA CYS A 231 19.90 13.67 3.68
C CYS A 231 21.09 14.63 3.77
N PHE A 232 21.95 14.68 2.73
CA PHE A 232 23.10 15.59 2.69
C PHE A 232 22.66 17.06 2.76
N CYS A 233 21.67 17.46 1.97
CA CYS A 233 21.18 18.85 1.94
C CYS A 233 20.49 19.27 3.24
N THR A 234 19.92 18.34 4.00
CA THR A 234 19.27 18.62 5.28
C THR A 234 20.22 18.45 6.49
N GLY A 235 21.47 18.05 6.25
CA GLY A 235 22.43 17.75 7.31
C GLY A 235 22.06 16.50 8.13
N SER A 236 21.27 15.60 7.56
CA SER A 236 20.81 14.36 8.20
C SER A 236 21.83 13.25 7.97
N ALA A 237 22.38 12.68 9.04
CA ALA A 237 23.40 11.61 8.95
C ALA A 237 22.81 10.27 8.46
N ASP A 238 21.51 10.04 8.71
CA ASP A 238 20.79 8.84 8.36
C ASP A 238 19.28 9.13 8.22
N LEU A 239 18.47 8.09 7.97
CA LEU A 239 17.01 8.22 7.83
C LEU A 239 16.32 8.59 9.16
N ALA A 240 16.87 8.19 10.29
CA ALA A 240 16.34 8.57 11.61
C ALA A 240 16.50 10.07 11.84
N ALA A 241 17.67 10.63 11.50
CA ALA A 241 17.90 12.06 11.53
C ALA A 241 17.02 12.81 10.52
N LEU A 242 16.85 12.27 9.29
CA LEU A 242 15.94 12.83 8.28
C LEU A 242 14.49 12.89 8.77
N ALA A 243 14.03 11.86 9.46
CA ALA A 243 12.68 11.83 10.06
C ALA A 243 12.45 12.96 11.09
N GLN A 244 13.52 13.54 11.64
CA GLN A 244 13.48 14.65 12.61
C GLN A 244 13.88 16.00 12.00
N ALA A 245 14.25 16.06 10.70
CA ALA A 245 14.68 17.29 10.06
C ALA A 245 13.59 18.38 10.16
N PRO A 246 13.92 19.66 10.36
CA PRO A 246 12.94 20.72 10.49
C PRO A 246 12.09 20.85 9.22
N LEU A 247 10.79 21.03 9.39
CA LEU A 247 9.87 21.42 8.32
C LEU A 247 9.75 22.94 8.31
N LEU A 248 9.89 23.52 7.14
CA LEU A 248 9.56 24.93 6.96
C LEU A 248 8.05 25.07 6.84
N GLU A 249 7.46 25.99 7.57
CA GLU A 249 6.07 26.38 7.36
C GLU A 249 5.92 26.98 5.97
N ALA A 250 4.84 26.64 5.26
CA ALA A 250 4.52 27.29 4.00
C ALA A 250 4.33 28.80 4.29
N PRO A 251 4.94 29.69 3.48
CA PRO A 251 4.72 31.12 3.63
C PRO A 251 3.21 31.38 3.51
N ARG A 252 2.64 32.08 4.48
CA ARG A 252 1.27 32.58 4.42
C ARG A 252 1.30 33.80 3.48
N PHE A 253 0.87 33.58 2.22
CA PHE A 253 0.64 34.67 1.28
C PHE A 253 -0.82 35.12 1.37
#